data_0b2dc7d9efba775f032fc735658c9576
#
_entry.id   0b2dc7d9efba775f032fc735658c9576
#
_cell.length_a   1.000
_cell.length_b   1.000
_cell.length_c   1.000
_cell.angle_alpha   90.00
_cell.angle_beta   90.00
_cell.angle_gamma   90.00
#
_symmetry.space_group_name_H-M   'P 1'
#
loop_
_entity.id
_entity.type
_entity.pdbx_description
1 polymer ?
#
loop_
_entity_poly.entity_id
_entity_poly.type
_entity_poly.pdbx_seq_one_letter_code
_entity_poly.pdbx_strand_id
1 'polypeptide(L)'
;MIADKSINLDTLHKVLFDNEKLELSEECIRKVEESFDFLQSFSSDKIIYGINTGFGPMAQYRIEDQSLIDLQYNIIRSHSTGAGKPLPELYVKAAMIARLYTFLQGKSGVHLELVSLLCEFINRGIYPFIPEHGSVGASGDLVQLAHIALTLIGEGEVFYQGKLCNAATVLQENGLKPFSMRIREGLSITNGTSVMTGIGIVNLIYAQKLLHWSVVASVMMNEIAASYDDFMAQALNEAKHHKGQQEIAAMMREWVAGSKCVLQRENELYNQVHKEKIFEHKVQPYYSLRCVPQILGPIYDELKNAEEVLINEINSACDNPIIDPDTQNIYHGGNFHGDYVSFEMDKLKIAVTKLTMLSERQLNYLFHDRINGILPPFVNLGVLGLNYGLQASQFTATSTTAECQTLSNPMYVHSIPN
;
A
#
# COMPACT_ATOMS: atom_id res chain seq x y z
N MET A 1 0.82 -14.31 -16.51
CA MET A 1 0.28 -14.84 -15.25
C MET A 1 -1.24 -14.91 -15.35
N ILE A 2 -1.85 -16.02 -14.89
CA ILE A 2 -3.30 -16.15 -14.92
C ILE A 2 -3.91 -15.34 -13.77
N ALA A 3 -4.78 -14.39 -14.11
CA ALA A 3 -5.60 -13.63 -13.18
C ALA A 3 -6.85 -14.46 -12.83
N ASP A 4 -6.83 -15.03 -11.64
CA ASP A 4 -7.90 -15.84 -11.09
C ASP A 4 -8.67 -15.05 -10.01
N LYS A 5 -9.62 -15.69 -9.31
CA LYS A 5 -10.47 -15.09 -8.30
C LYS A 5 -9.71 -14.37 -7.18
N SER A 6 -8.50 -14.79 -6.88
CA SER A 6 -7.69 -14.20 -5.82
C SER A 6 -6.25 -13.95 -6.23
N ILE A 7 -5.65 -12.93 -5.62
CA ILE A 7 -4.24 -12.56 -5.78
C ILE A 7 -3.60 -12.42 -4.40
N ASN A 8 -2.34 -12.80 -4.28
CA ASN A 8 -1.53 -12.61 -3.08
C ASN A 8 -0.44 -11.55 -3.32
N LEU A 9 0.27 -11.19 -2.25
CA LEU A 9 1.27 -10.13 -2.30
C LEU A 9 2.45 -10.46 -3.23
N ASP A 10 2.91 -11.71 -3.27
CA ASP A 10 4.01 -12.13 -4.15
C ASP A 10 3.64 -12.00 -5.63
N THR A 11 2.42 -12.39 -5.96
CA THR A 11 1.86 -12.23 -7.32
C THR A 11 1.72 -10.75 -7.68
N LEU A 12 1.20 -9.93 -6.76
CA LEU A 12 1.12 -8.49 -6.93
C LEU A 12 2.50 -7.87 -7.17
N HIS A 13 3.52 -8.27 -6.40
CA HIS A 13 4.87 -7.80 -6.60
C HIS A 13 5.37 -8.05 -8.02
N LYS A 14 5.19 -9.26 -8.54
CA LYS A 14 5.60 -9.62 -9.92
C LYS A 14 4.91 -8.78 -10.98
N VAL A 15 3.60 -8.58 -10.86
CA VAL A 15 2.85 -7.74 -11.82
C VAL A 15 3.27 -6.28 -11.72
N LEU A 16 3.43 -5.76 -10.50
CA LEU A 16 3.75 -4.35 -10.27
C LEU A 16 5.18 -3.98 -10.68
N PHE A 17 6.17 -4.78 -10.28
CA PHE A 17 7.59 -4.43 -10.39
C PHE A 17 8.31 -5.19 -11.52
N ASP A 18 7.92 -6.43 -11.82
CA ASP A 18 8.57 -7.25 -12.86
C ASP A 18 7.81 -7.18 -14.21
N ASN A 19 6.69 -6.43 -14.26
CA ASN A 19 5.83 -6.23 -15.43
C ASN A 19 5.29 -7.55 -16.01
N GLU A 20 5.04 -8.56 -15.17
CA GLU A 20 4.33 -9.75 -15.63
C GLU A 20 2.94 -9.40 -16.12
N LYS A 21 2.57 -9.94 -17.28
CA LYS A 21 1.26 -9.70 -17.88
C LYS A 21 0.18 -10.57 -17.24
N LEU A 22 -1.02 -10.02 -17.16
CA LEU A 22 -2.21 -10.70 -16.67
C LEU A 22 -2.99 -11.31 -17.84
N GLU A 23 -3.49 -12.51 -17.64
CA GLU A 23 -4.41 -13.22 -18.54
C GLU A 23 -5.60 -13.71 -17.72
N LEU A 24 -6.82 -13.36 -18.15
CA LEU A 24 -8.04 -13.69 -17.40
C LEU A 24 -8.28 -15.21 -17.44
N SER A 25 -8.57 -15.81 -16.28
CA SER A 25 -8.95 -17.22 -16.22
C SER A 25 -10.34 -17.47 -16.82
N GLU A 26 -10.54 -18.65 -17.41
CA GLU A 26 -11.84 -19.02 -17.97
C GLU A 26 -12.95 -19.00 -16.91
N GLU A 27 -12.62 -19.36 -15.66
CA GLU A 27 -13.57 -19.30 -14.54
C GLU A 27 -14.01 -17.87 -14.25
N CYS A 28 -13.07 -16.92 -14.20
CA CYS A 28 -13.38 -15.51 -13.98
C CYS A 28 -14.18 -14.91 -15.11
N ILE A 29 -13.83 -15.22 -16.37
CA ILE A 29 -14.60 -14.81 -17.55
C ILE A 29 -16.05 -15.27 -17.40
N ARG A 30 -16.28 -16.56 -17.15
CA ARG A 30 -17.63 -17.13 -16.97
C ARG A 30 -18.42 -16.42 -15.85
N LYS A 31 -17.78 -16.15 -14.67
CA LYS A 31 -18.46 -15.46 -13.57
C LYS A 31 -18.86 -14.03 -13.90
N VAL A 32 -18.00 -13.31 -14.62
CA VAL A 32 -18.30 -11.96 -15.07
C VAL A 32 -19.51 -11.97 -16.01
N GLU A 33 -19.53 -12.88 -17.00
CA GLU A 33 -20.64 -13.04 -17.95
C GLU A 33 -21.94 -13.45 -17.24
N GLU A 34 -21.88 -14.44 -16.33
CA GLU A 34 -23.04 -14.87 -15.54
C GLU A 34 -23.63 -13.71 -14.70
N SER A 35 -22.77 -12.87 -14.12
CA SER A 35 -23.21 -11.69 -13.34
C SER A 35 -23.88 -10.64 -14.20
N PHE A 36 -23.33 -10.41 -15.39
CA PHE A 36 -23.89 -9.45 -16.35
C PHE A 36 -25.24 -9.94 -16.88
N ASP A 37 -25.34 -11.19 -17.33
CA ASP A 37 -26.57 -11.77 -17.86
C ASP A 37 -27.68 -11.82 -16.81
N PHE A 38 -27.32 -12.18 -15.56
CA PHE A 38 -28.26 -12.13 -14.44
C PHE A 38 -28.78 -10.71 -14.23
N LEU A 39 -27.90 -9.69 -14.21
CA LEU A 39 -28.32 -8.30 -14.06
C LEU A 39 -29.31 -7.89 -15.16
N GLN A 40 -29.04 -8.21 -16.42
CA GLN A 40 -29.90 -7.87 -17.54
C GLN A 40 -31.30 -8.46 -17.39
N SER A 41 -31.38 -9.73 -16.98
CA SER A 41 -32.66 -10.42 -16.79
C SER A 41 -33.43 -9.95 -15.56
N PHE A 42 -32.71 -9.68 -14.44
CA PHE A 42 -33.29 -9.30 -13.16
C PHE A 42 -33.82 -7.86 -13.15
N SER A 43 -33.18 -6.95 -13.87
CA SER A 43 -33.46 -5.50 -13.79
C SER A 43 -34.70 -5.05 -14.59
N SER A 44 -35.26 -5.91 -15.44
CA SER A 44 -36.27 -5.53 -16.45
C SER A 44 -37.54 -4.89 -15.88
N ASP A 45 -37.96 -5.27 -14.66
CA ASP A 45 -39.21 -4.84 -14.02
C ASP A 45 -39.02 -4.36 -12.57
N LYS A 46 -37.78 -4.16 -12.14
CA LYS A 46 -37.45 -3.80 -10.75
C LYS A 46 -36.79 -2.42 -10.67
N ILE A 47 -36.98 -1.76 -9.53
CA ILE A 47 -36.26 -0.52 -9.21
C ILE A 47 -34.99 -0.89 -8.45
N ILE A 48 -33.84 -0.54 -9.05
CA ILE A 48 -32.52 -0.86 -8.52
C ILE A 48 -31.65 0.39 -8.52
N TYR A 49 -31.07 0.70 -7.38
CA TYR A 49 -30.17 1.84 -7.21
C TYR A 49 -29.05 1.84 -8.25
N GLY A 50 -28.87 2.98 -8.90
CA GLY A 50 -27.79 3.19 -9.87
C GLY A 50 -27.95 2.45 -11.20
N ILE A 51 -29.09 1.79 -11.42
CA ILE A 51 -29.48 1.19 -12.68
C ILE A 51 -30.57 2.03 -13.32
N ASN A 52 -31.70 2.18 -12.65
CA ASN A 52 -32.85 2.97 -13.11
C ASN A 52 -33.29 4.03 -12.09
N THR A 53 -32.40 4.40 -11.18
CA THR A 53 -32.52 5.57 -10.28
C THR A 53 -31.30 6.45 -10.44
N GLY A 54 -31.39 7.70 -9.98
CA GLY A 54 -30.23 8.54 -9.76
C GLY A 54 -29.31 8.01 -8.67
N PHE A 55 -28.21 8.73 -8.41
CA PHE A 55 -27.17 8.36 -7.44
C PHE A 55 -27.19 9.27 -6.21
N GLY A 56 -26.72 8.76 -5.07
CA GLY A 56 -26.57 9.50 -3.82
C GLY A 56 -27.86 10.26 -3.44
N PRO A 57 -27.81 11.58 -3.24
CA PRO A 57 -29.00 12.38 -2.89
C PRO A 57 -30.13 12.35 -3.94
N MET A 58 -29.85 11.86 -5.16
CA MET A 58 -30.81 11.75 -6.26
C MET A 58 -31.39 10.33 -6.39
N ALA A 59 -31.15 9.44 -5.44
CA ALA A 59 -31.58 8.02 -5.48
C ALA A 59 -33.11 7.84 -5.57
N GLN A 60 -33.91 8.82 -5.14
CA GLN A 60 -35.35 8.79 -5.22
C GLN A 60 -35.91 9.14 -6.60
N TYR A 61 -35.10 9.65 -7.51
CA TYR A 61 -35.53 9.98 -8.87
C TYR A 61 -35.42 8.75 -9.77
N ARG A 62 -36.54 8.32 -10.35
CA ARG A 62 -36.55 7.30 -11.39
C ARG A 62 -36.03 7.89 -12.69
N ILE A 63 -35.18 7.16 -13.38
CA ILE A 63 -34.62 7.52 -14.68
C ILE A 63 -35.39 6.78 -15.78
N GLU A 64 -35.76 7.49 -16.83
CA GLU A 64 -36.44 6.90 -18.00
C GLU A 64 -35.48 6.00 -18.79
N ASP A 65 -36.01 4.92 -19.36
CA ASP A 65 -35.21 3.86 -20.04
C ASP A 65 -34.29 4.43 -21.13
N GLN A 66 -34.74 5.44 -21.86
CA GLN A 66 -33.95 6.11 -22.91
C GLN A 66 -32.73 6.88 -22.40
N SER A 67 -32.67 7.19 -21.09
CA SER A 67 -31.60 7.98 -20.46
C SER A 67 -30.68 7.13 -19.55
N LEU A 68 -30.91 5.83 -19.43
CA LEU A 68 -30.11 4.98 -18.55
C LEU A 68 -28.64 4.92 -18.92
N ILE A 69 -28.32 4.93 -20.20
CA ILE A 69 -26.93 4.94 -20.71
C ILE A 69 -26.27 6.29 -20.46
N ASP A 70 -26.99 7.41 -20.75
CA ASP A 70 -26.48 8.75 -20.49
C ASP A 70 -26.17 8.95 -19.00
N LEU A 71 -26.97 8.37 -18.10
CA LEU A 71 -26.72 8.37 -16.67
C LEU A 71 -25.34 7.78 -16.34
N GLN A 72 -24.92 6.69 -16.99
CA GLN A 72 -23.62 6.07 -16.77
C GLN A 72 -22.44 6.92 -17.26
N TYR A 73 -22.58 7.57 -18.41
CA TYR A 73 -21.58 8.55 -18.87
C TYR A 73 -21.53 9.79 -17.98
N ASN A 74 -22.68 10.24 -17.51
CA ASN A 74 -22.77 11.47 -16.68
C ASN A 74 -22.11 11.29 -15.32
N ILE A 75 -22.22 10.12 -14.67
CA ILE A 75 -21.52 9.90 -13.40
C ILE A 75 -20.00 9.96 -13.61
N ILE A 76 -19.46 9.37 -14.68
CA ILE A 76 -18.03 9.40 -14.98
C ILE A 76 -17.57 10.85 -15.20
N ARG A 77 -18.21 11.59 -16.09
CA ARG A 77 -17.81 12.94 -16.46
C ARG A 77 -17.95 13.93 -15.31
N SER A 78 -19.02 13.81 -14.53
CA SER A 78 -19.27 14.71 -13.40
C SER A 78 -18.34 14.45 -12.20
N HIS A 79 -17.81 13.25 -12.06
CA HIS A 79 -16.90 12.88 -10.96
C HIS A 79 -15.42 12.94 -11.35
N SER A 80 -15.08 13.13 -12.63
CA SER A 80 -13.69 13.33 -13.07
C SER A 80 -13.21 14.76 -12.76
N THR A 81 -13.23 15.13 -11.48
CA THR A 81 -12.98 16.50 -10.99
C THR A 81 -11.82 16.59 -9.99
N GLY A 82 -10.95 15.58 -9.99
CA GLY A 82 -9.79 15.55 -9.13
C GLY A 82 -8.85 16.74 -9.30
N ALA A 83 -8.07 17.06 -8.29
CA ALA A 83 -7.14 18.18 -8.27
C ALA A 83 -5.77 17.77 -7.71
N GLY A 84 -4.76 18.62 -7.92
CA GLY A 84 -3.41 18.38 -7.45
C GLY A 84 -2.50 17.72 -8.48
N LYS A 85 -1.41 17.13 -8.01
CA LYS A 85 -0.44 16.43 -8.85
C LYS A 85 -0.99 15.08 -9.30
N PRO A 86 -0.49 14.53 -10.42
CA PRO A 86 -0.85 13.16 -10.80
C PRO A 86 -0.28 12.15 -9.80
N LEU A 87 -1.04 11.10 -9.54
CA LEU A 87 -0.51 9.92 -8.84
C LEU A 87 0.61 9.28 -9.66
N PRO A 88 1.67 8.77 -9.03
CA PRO A 88 2.70 7.99 -9.71
C PRO A 88 2.11 6.79 -10.45
N GLU A 89 2.65 6.48 -11.64
CA GLU A 89 2.16 5.40 -12.52
C GLU A 89 2.05 4.04 -11.80
N LEU A 90 2.96 3.75 -10.86
CA LEU A 90 2.93 2.51 -10.08
C LEU A 90 1.66 2.41 -9.19
N TYR A 91 1.24 3.52 -8.57
CA TYR A 91 0.00 3.57 -7.80
C TYR A 91 -1.24 3.42 -8.69
N VAL A 92 -1.21 4.06 -9.86
CA VAL A 92 -2.30 3.92 -10.85
C VAL A 92 -2.41 2.48 -11.34
N LYS A 93 -1.28 1.83 -11.65
CA LYS A 93 -1.23 0.40 -12.01
C LYS A 93 -1.84 -0.47 -10.92
N ALA A 94 -1.45 -0.26 -9.66
CA ALA A 94 -1.98 -1.00 -8.52
C ALA A 94 -3.49 -0.78 -8.33
N ALA A 95 -3.97 0.45 -8.51
CA ALA A 95 -5.39 0.79 -8.46
C ALA A 95 -6.19 0.08 -9.57
N MET A 96 -5.67 0.05 -10.79
CA MET A 96 -6.30 -0.69 -11.90
C MET A 96 -6.35 -2.19 -11.64
N ILE A 97 -5.28 -2.78 -11.06
CA ILE A 97 -5.26 -4.20 -10.67
C ILE A 97 -6.34 -4.44 -9.60
N ALA A 98 -6.42 -3.61 -8.57
CA ALA A 98 -7.44 -3.74 -7.53
C ALA A 98 -8.87 -3.63 -8.11
N ARG A 99 -9.11 -2.73 -9.08
CA ARG A 99 -10.40 -2.64 -9.76
C ARG A 99 -10.68 -3.87 -10.63
N LEU A 100 -9.67 -4.38 -11.32
CA LEU A 100 -9.79 -5.63 -12.09
C LEU A 100 -10.23 -6.79 -11.19
N TYR A 101 -9.57 -6.98 -10.03
CA TYR A 101 -9.90 -8.06 -9.10
C TYR A 101 -11.28 -7.91 -8.46
N THR A 102 -11.78 -6.69 -8.25
CA THR A 102 -13.20 -6.46 -7.89
C THR A 102 -14.14 -7.04 -8.95
N PHE A 103 -13.89 -6.80 -10.23
CA PHE A 103 -14.72 -7.32 -11.31
C PHE A 103 -14.63 -8.85 -11.43
N LEU A 104 -13.43 -9.43 -11.24
CA LEU A 104 -13.21 -10.87 -11.29
C LEU A 104 -13.95 -11.64 -10.18
N GLN A 105 -14.47 -10.96 -9.13
CA GLN A 105 -15.37 -11.60 -8.17
C GLN A 105 -16.73 -12.01 -8.80
N GLY A 106 -17.08 -11.50 -9.99
CA GLY A 106 -18.35 -11.79 -10.67
C GLY A 106 -19.57 -11.26 -9.91
N LYS A 107 -19.44 -10.13 -9.21
CA LYS A 107 -20.52 -9.54 -8.39
C LYS A 107 -20.85 -8.08 -8.79
N SER A 108 -20.26 -7.58 -9.85
CA SER A 108 -20.40 -6.17 -10.27
C SER A 108 -21.41 -5.95 -11.42
N GLY A 109 -21.80 -7.01 -12.13
CA GLY A 109 -22.75 -6.92 -13.24
C GLY A 109 -22.24 -6.12 -14.45
N VAL A 110 -20.92 -6.19 -14.70
CA VAL A 110 -20.26 -5.52 -15.83
C VAL A 110 -20.03 -6.46 -16.99
N HIS A 111 -20.01 -5.93 -18.21
CA HIS A 111 -19.73 -6.72 -19.41
C HIS A 111 -18.24 -7.06 -19.53
N LEU A 112 -17.93 -8.23 -20.08
CA LEU A 112 -16.56 -8.75 -20.21
C LEU A 112 -15.63 -7.81 -21.01
N GLU A 113 -16.15 -7.05 -21.97
CA GLU A 113 -15.35 -6.07 -22.73
C GLU A 113 -14.71 -5.00 -21.83
N LEU A 114 -15.42 -4.53 -20.78
CA LEU A 114 -14.87 -3.56 -19.82
C LEU A 114 -13.70 -4.17 -19.03
N VAL A 115 -13.88 -5.39 -18.57
CA VAL A 115 -12.85 -6.13 -17.79
C VAL A 115 -11.62 -6.40 -18.64
N SER A 116 -11.84 -6.84 -19.90
CA SER A 116 -10.78 -7.10 -20.86
C SER A 116 -10.01 -5.83 -21.23
N LEU A 117 -10.70 -4.71 -21.47
CA LEU A 117 -10.05 -3.43 -21.78
C LEU A 117 -9.21 -2.93 -20.60
N LEU A 118 -9.70 -3.05 -19.35
CA LEU A 118 -8.94 -2.68 -18.17
C LEU A 118 -7.68 -3.56 -18.02
N CYS A 119 -7.79 -4.86 -18.30
CA CYS A 119 -6.65 -5.79 -18.33
C CYS A 119 -5.63 -5.39 -19.41
N GLU A 120 -6.07 -4.99 -20.59
CA GLU A 120 -5.19 -4.50 -21.66
C GLU A 120 -4.47 -3.20 -21.29
N PHE A 121 -5.13 -2.26 -20.59
CA PHE A 121 -4.49 -1.05 -20.06
C PHE A 121 -3.35 -1.40 -19.13
N ILE A 122 -3.57 -2.32 -18.18
CA ILE A 122 -2.54 -2.81 -17.25
C ILE A 122 -1.37 -3.42 -18.02
N ASN A 123 -1.65 -4.33 -18.95
CA ASN A 123 -0.65 -5.11 -19.68
C ASN A 123 0.19 -4.29 -20.66
N ARG A 124 -0.35 -3.17 -21.17
CA ARG A 124 0.31 -2.28 -22.13
C ARG A 124 0.93 -1.04 -21.46
N GLY A 125 0.80 -0.89 -20.14
CA GLY A 125 1.32 0.27 -19.43
C GLY A 125 0.63 1.57 -19.86
N ILE A 126 -0.69 1.53 -20.06
CA ILE A 126 -1.53 2.71 -20.32
C ILE A 126 -2.11 3.13 -18.96
N TYR A 127 -1.59 4.22 -18.39
CA TYR A 127 -1.93 4.64 -17.04
C TYR A 127 -2.77 5.91 -17.06
N PRO A 128 -4.06 5.88 -16.65
CA PRO A 128 -4.90 7.07 -16.53
C PRO A 128 -4.25 8.19 -15.73
N PHE A 129 -4.42 9.43 -16.17
CA PHE A 129 -4.07 10.60 -15.38
C PHE A 129 -5.05 10.71 -14.20
N ILE A 130 -4.59 10.43 -12.99
CA ILE A 130 -5.40 10.47 -11.77
C ILE A 130 -4.81 11.53 -10.85
N PRO A 131 -5.52 12.63 -10.54
CA PRO A 131 -5.08 13.60 -9.54
C PRO A 131 -5.08 13.03 -8.12
N GLU A 132 -4.21 13.56 -7.26
CA GLU A 132 -4.02 13.08 -5.88
C GLU A 132 -5.19 13.38 -4.94
N HIS A 133 -6.00 14.43 -5.21
CA HIS A 133 -7.13 14.82 -4.39
C HIS A 133 -8.46 14.58 -5.09
N GLY A 134 -9.47 14.17 -4.32
CA GLY A 134 -10.86 14.03 -4.83
C GLY A 134 -11.73 13.13 -3.97
N SER A 135 -11.28 11.95 -3.58
CA SER A 135 -12.07 11.00 -2.79
C SER A 135 -11.93 11.25 -1.29
N VAL A 136 -12.94 10.84 -0.53
CA VAL A 136 -13.03 11.08 0.93
C VAL A 136 -13.14 9.80 1.77
N GLY A 137 -12.99 8.63 1.18
CA GLY A 137 -13.02 7.34 1.86
C GLY A 137 -14.42 6.85 2.24
N ALA A 138 -15.25 7.67 2.84
CA ALA A 138 -16.62 7.32 3.22
C ALA A 138 -17.52 6.94 2.02
N SER A 139 -17.26 7.49 0.85
CA SER A 139 -17.92 7.15 -0.42
C SER A 139 -17.01 6.32 -1.35
N GLY A 140 -15.89 5.81 -0.85
CA GLY A 140 -14.84 5.16 -1.64
C GLY A 140 -14.07 6.15 -2.51
N ASP A 141 -13.48 5.65 -3.57
CA ASP A 141 -12.56 6.38 -4.47
C ASP A 141 -13.27 6.96 -5.70
N LEU A 142 -14.49 7.47 -5.55
CA LEU A 142 -15.35 7.90 -6.67
C LEU A 142 -14.63 8.77 -7.71
N VAL A 143 -13.94 9.81 -7.25
CA VAL A 143 -13.27 10.77 -8.15
C VAL A 143 -12.11 10.13 -8.88
N GLN A 144 -11.21 9.45 -8.17
CA GLN A 144 -10.06 8.81 -8.79
C GLN A 144 -10.48 7.67 -9.72
N LEU A 145 -11.47 6.87 -9.35
CA LEU A 145 -12.02 5.82 -10.22
C LEU A 145 -12.73 6.39 -11.45
N ALA A 146 -13.37 7.56 -11.32
CA ALA A 146 -13.95 8.25 -12.47
C ALA A 146 -12.90 8.63 -13.52
N HIS A 147 -11.70 9.04 -13.09
CA HIS A 147 -10.58 9.29 -14.04
C HIS A 147 -10.14 8.00 -14.74
N ILE A 148 -10.16 6.83 -14.10
CA ILE A 148 -9.93 5.55 -14.78
C ILE A 148 -11.03 5.31 -15.83
N ALA A 149 -12.29 5.42 -15.41
CA ALA A 149 -13.44 5.21 -16.28
C ALA A 149 -13.42 6.14 -17.50
N LEU A 150 -13.05 7.40 -17.30
CA LEU A 150 -12.99 8.42 -18.37
C LEU A 150 -12.05 7.99 -19.49
N THR A 151 -10.89 7.42 -19.15
CA THR A 151 -9.93 6.98 -20.19
C THR A 151 -10.37 5.72 -20.89
N LEU A 152 -11.11 4.82 -20.24
CA LEU A 152 -11.67 3.62 -20.88
C LEU A 152 -12.75 3.96 -21.91
N ILE A 153 -13.49 5.06 -21.73
CA ILE A 153 -14.43 5.55 -22.75
C ILE A 153 -13.76 6.43 -23.83
N GLY A 154 -12.42 6.56 -23.79
CA GLY A 154 -11.65 7.31 -24.78
C GLY A 154 -11.59 8.82 -24.53
N GLU A 155 -11.96 9.28 -23.34
CA GLU A 155 -11.87 10.69 -22.93
C GLU A 155 -10.71 10.91 -21.94
N GLY A 156 -10.28 12.15 -21.75
CA GLY A 156 -9.22 12.49 -20.80
C GLY A 156 -7.81 12.12 -21.28
N GLU A 157 -6.89 11.97 -20.35
CA GLU A 157 -5.46 11.81 -20.59
C GLU A 157 -4.89 10.57 -19.90
N VAL A 158 -3.84 10.00 -20.50
CA VAL A 158 -3.10 8.85 -19.96
C VAL A 158 -1.60 9.11 -20.02
N PHE A 159 -0.85 8.56 -19.07
CA PHE A 159 0.59 8.37 -19.22
C PHE A 159 0.83 7.10 -20.05
N TYR A 160 1.55 7.26 -21.13
CA TYR A 160 1.93 6.16 -22.01
C TYR A 160 3.37 6.38 -22.49
N GLN A 161 4.24 5.38 -22.29
CA GLN A 161 5.68 5.46 -22.61
C GLN A 161 6.36 6.72 -22.02
N GLY A 162 6.00 7.07 -20.78
CA GLY A 162 6.56 8.21 -20.05
C GLY A 162 6.07 9.59 -20.53
N LYS A 163 5.02 9.65 -21.35
CA LYS A 163 4.43 10.89 -21.84
C LYS A 163 2.95 10.98 -21.50
N LEU A 164 2.49 12.19 -21.23
CA LEU A 164 1.07 12.48 -21.09
C LEU A 164 0.45 12.64 -22.48
N CYS A 165 -0.55 11.82 -22.80
CA CYS A 165 -1.18 11.70 -24.10
C CYS A 165 -2.70 11.70 -23.98
N ASN A 166 -3.41 12.07 -25.04
CA ASN A 166 -4.85 11.93 -25.10
C ASN A 166 -5.25 10.44 -25.14
N ALA A 167 -6.25 10.04 -24.35
CA ALA A 167 -6.66 8.65 -24.23
C ALA A 167 -7.15 8.04 -25.56
N ALA A 168 -7.98 8.77 -26.33
CA ALA A 168 -8.48 8.27 -27.62
C ALA A 168 -7.34 7.99 -28.61
N THR A 169 -6.32 8.85 -28.64
CA THR A 169 -5.14 8.67 -29.51
C THR A 169 -4.38 7.41 -29.14
N VAL A 170 -4.11 7.20 -27.84
CA VAL A 170 -3.37 6.01 -27.36
C VAL A 170 -4.17 4.73 -27.61
N LEU A 171 -5.48 4.74 -27.39
CA LEU A 171 -6.34 3.61 -27.74
C LEU A 171 -6.24 3.25 -29.21
N GLN A 172 -6.37 4.24 -30.11
CA GLN A 172 -6.28 4.05 -31.56
C GLN A 172 -4.91 3.49 -31.98
N GLU A 173 -3.81 4.05 -31.48
CA GLU A 173 -2.44 3.59 -31.77
C GLU A 173 -2.19 2.15 -31.30
N ASN A 174 -2.88 1.71 -30.23
CA ASN A 174 -2.79 0.35 -29.71
C ASN A 174 -3.83 -0.62 -30.31
N GLY A 175 -4.66 -0.18 -31.27
CA GLY A 175 -5.72 -1.00 -31.86
C GLY A 175 -6.84 -1.35 -30.86
N LEU A 176 -6.97 -0.58 -29.78
CA LEU A 176 -8.03 -0.70 -28.80
C LEU A 176 -9.20 0.23 -29.15
N LYS A 177 -10.40 -0.16 -28.79
CA LYS A 177 -11.60 0.66 -28.99
C LYS A 177 -12.04 1.25 -27.66
N PRO A 178 -12.48 2.53 -27.64
CA PRO A 178 -13.16 3.07 -26.48
C PRO A 178 -14.35 2.20 -26.08
N PHE A 179 -14.53 1.99 -24.78
CA PHE A 179 -15.64 1.20 -24.28
C PHE A 179 -16.96 1.97 -24.40
N SER A 180 -18.01 1.28 -24.86
CA SER A 180 -19.37 1.83 -24.91
C SER A 180 -20.15 1.36 -23.68
N MET A 181 -20.53 2.31 -22.83
CA MET A 181 -21.22 2.02 -21.58
C MET A 181 -22.56 1.33 -21.77
N ARG A 182 -22.83 0.36 -20.90
CA ARG A 182 -24.13 -0.27 -20.69
C ARG A 182 -24.70 0.15 -19.35
N ILE A 183 -25.89 -0.31 -19.03
CA ILE A 183 -26.50 -0.03 -17.71
C ILE A 183 -25.59 -0.48 -16.57
N ARG A 184 -25.54 0.28 -15.47
CA ARG A 184 -24.73 0.00 -14.28
C ARG A 184 -23.23 0.28 -14.40
N GLU A 185 -22.61 0.18 -15.56
CA GLU A 185 -21.14 0.12 -15.70
C GLU A 185 -20.42 1.40 -15.26
N GLY A 186 -21.02 2.56 -15.50
CA GLY A 186 -20.47 3.83 -15.00
C GLY A 186 -20.40 3.84 -13.47
N LEU A 187 -21.45 3.38 -12.78
CA LEU A 187 -21.43 3.25 -11.34
C LEU A 187 -20.46 2.15 -10.89
N SER A 188 -20.46 0.96 -11.53
CA SER A 188 -19.58 -0.15 -11.14
C SER A 188 -18.09 0.21 -11.18
N ILE A 189 -17.66 1.00 -12.18
CA ILE A 189 -16.25 1.35 -12.27
C ILE A 189 -15.85 2.49 -11.36
N THR A 190 -16.78 3.38 -10.99
CA THR A 190 -16.49 4.54 -10.12
C THR A 190 -16.69 4.25 -8.64
N ASN A 191 -17.44 3.23 -8.26
CA ASN A 191 -17.80 2.95 -6.87
C ASN A 191 -16.93 1.85 -6.27
N GLY A 192 -16.17 2.15 -5.22
CA GLY A 192 -15.32 1.18 -4.51
C GLY A 192 -14.04 1.77 -3.94
N THR A 193 -13.16 0.91 -3.44
CA THR A 193 -11.96 1.22 -2.65
C THR A 193 -10.65 0.92 -3.37
N SER A 194 -10.69 0.74 -4.69
CA SER A 194 -9.57 0.17 -5.44
C SER A 194 -8.34 1.07 -5.50
N VAL A 195 -8.51 2.40 -5.48
CA VAL A 195 -7.37 3.33 -5.53
C VAL A 195 -6.64 3.35 -4.20
N MET A 196 -7.36 3.51 -3.09
CA MET A 196 -6.75 3.47 -1.76
C MET A 196 -6.10 2.12 -1.48
N THR A 197 -6.71 1.01 -1.92
CA THR A 197 -6.15 -0.34 -1.79
C THR A 197 -4.87 -0.49 -2.59
N GLY A 198 -4.85 -0.03 -3.84
CA GLY A 198 -3.66 -0.06 -4.69
C GLY A 198 -2.51 0.76 -4.12
N ILE A 199 -2.78 1.98 -3.65
CA ILE A 199 -1.79 2.83 -2.96
C ILE A 199 -1.29 2.13 -1.69
N GLY A 200 -2.19 1.54 -0.91
CA GLY A 200 -1.86 0.83 0.33
C GLY A 200 -0.91 -0.35 0.08
N ILE A 201 -1.16 -1.16 -0.94
CA ILE A 201 -0.32 -2.31 -1.32
C ILE A 201 1.09 -1.87 -1.69
N VAL A 202 1.24 -0.85 -2.52
CA VAL A 202 2.57 -0.33 -2.90
C VAL A 202 3.32 0.19 -1.68
N ASN A 203 2.65 0.94 -0.81
CA ASN A 203 3.25 1.46 0.42
C ASN A 203 3.61 0.34 1.40
N LEU A 204 2.81 -0.71 1.51
CA LEU A 204 3.12 -1.90 2.31
C LEU A 204 4.40 -2.58 1.82
N ILE A 205 4.53 -2.81 0.51
CA ILE A 205 5.71 -3.42 -0.09
C ILE A 205 6.97 -2.59 0.21
N TYR A 206 6.89 -1.27 0.10
CA TYR A 206 8.00 -0.39 0.47
C TYR A 206 8.30 -0.42 1.98
N ALA A 207 7.28 -0.44 2.83
CA ALA A 207 7.47 -0.51 4.27
C ALA A 207 8.12 -1.83 4.71
N GLN A 208 7.77 -2.96 4.09
CA GLN A 208 8.43 -4.25 4.32
C GLN A 208 9.92 -4.21 3.94
N LYS A 209 10.26 -3.59 2.80
CA LYS A 209 11.66 -3.38 2.40
C LYS A 209 12.40 -2.48 3.39
N LEU A 210 11.79 -1.40 3.85
CA LEU A 210 12.38 -0.49 4.84
C LEU A 210 12.59 -1.19 6.18
N LEU A 211 11.66 -2.02 6.65
CA LEU A 211 11.84 -2.82 7.86
C LEU A 211 13.04 -3.76 7.73
N HIS A 212 13.15 -4.47 6.62
CA HIS A 212 14.29 -5.36 6.36
C HIS A 212 15.62 -4.60 6.41
N TRP A 213 15.74 -3.47 5.71
CA TRP A 213 16.92 -2.62 5.75
C TRP A 213 17.21 -2.06 7.15
N SER A 214 16.18 -1.76 7.94
CA SER A 214 16.36 -1.31 9.34
C SER A 214 16.94 -2.40 10.23
N VAL A 215 16.57 -3.67 10.01
CA VAL A 215 17.18 -4.81 10.73
C VAL A 215 18.64 -4.96 10.35
N VAL A 216 18.96 -4.95 9.05
CA VAL A 216 20.35 -5.04 8.55
C VAL A 216 21.21 -3.91 9.11
N ALA A 217 20.74 -2.65 9.00
CA ALA A 217 21.43 -1.49 9.55
C ALA A 217 21.65 -1.61 11.06
N SER A 218 20.65 -2.10 11.79
CA SER A 218 20.75 -2.31 13.25
C SER A 218 21.78 -3.37 13.63
N VAL A 219 21.91 -4.44 12.84
CA VAL A 219 22.96 -5.46 13.02
C VAL A 219 24.34 -4.84 12.78
N MET A 220 24.52 -4.14 11.66
CA MET A 220 25.79 -3.43 11.35
C MET A 220 26.15 -2.43 12.47
N MET A 221 25.18 -1.70 13.00
CA MET A 221 25.37 -0.80 14.14
C MET A 221 25.88 -1.52 15.39
N ASN A 222 25.35 -2.70 15.67
CA ASN A 222 25.74 -3.51 16.82
C ASN A 222 27.14 -4.10 16.65
N GLU A 223 27.55 -4.44 15.45
CA GLU A 223 28.94 -4.85 15.13
C GLU A 223 29.92 -3.67 15.31
N ILE A 224 29.62 -2.49 14.77
CA ILE A 224 30.45 -1.28 14.92
C ILE A 224 30.60 -0.89 16.40
N ALA A 225 29.52 -1.03 17.16
CA ALA A 225 29.49 -0.69 18.58
C ALA A 225 30.10 -1.76 19.50
N ALA A 226 30.55 -2.89 18.95
CA ALA A 226 30.99 -4.08 19.70
C ALA A 226 29.99 -4.41 20.82
N SER A 227 28.71 -4.49 20.47
CA SER A 227 27.63 -4.78 21.41
C SER A 227 27.65 -6.24 21.86
N TYR A 228 27.01 -6.54 23.00
CA TYR A 228 26.85 -7.92 23.45
C TYR A 228 25.75 -8.66 22.68
N ASP A 229 25.85 -9.99 22.66
CA ASP A 229 24.94 -10.88 21.92
C ASP A 229 23.61 -11.17 22.62
N ASP A 230 23.55 -11.00 23.94
CA ASP A 230 22.44 -11.45 24.78
C ASP A 230 21.09 -10.81 24.49
N PHE A 231 21.03 -9.57 24.00
CA PHE A 231 19.75 -8.93 23.69
C PHE A 231 19.08 -9.50 22.41
N MET A 232 19.81 -10.22 21.60
CA MET A 232 19.28 -10.99 20.48
C MET A 232 18.94 -12.44 20.86
N ALA A 233 19.32 -12.88 22.08
CA ALA A 233 19.16 -14.27 22.51
C ALA A 233 17.70 -14.73 22.43
N GLN A 234 17.50 -15.97 22.00
CA GLN A 234 16.17 -16.57 21.86
C GLN A 234 15.42 -16.58 23.20
N ALA A 235 16.06 -17.04 24.26
CA ALA A 235 15.45 -17.12 25.60
C ALA A 235 14.96 -15.77 26.12
N LEU A 236 15.71 -14.67 25.86
CA LEU A 236 15.29 -13.33 26.26
C LEU A 236 14.02 -12.90 25.53
N ASN A 237 13.97 -13.13 24.22
CA ASN A 237 12.88 -12.64 23.38
C ASN A 237 11.63 -13.53 23.47
N GLU A 238 11.76 -14.81 23.75
CA GLU A 238 10.64 -15.73 24.03
C GLU A 238 9.99 -15.48 25.40
N ALA A 239 10.72 -14.92 26.38
CA ALA A 239 10.14 -14.52 27.66
C ALA A 239 9.05 -13.44 27.52
N LYS A 240 8.99 -12.76 26.38
CA LYS A 240 7.95 -11.79 26.03
C LYS A 240 7.17 -12.28 24.80
N HIS A 241 5.87 -12.56 24.98
CA HIS A 241 5.02 -13.29 24.02
C HIS A 241 4.58 -12.49 22.79
N HIS A 242 5.41 -11.58 22.28
CA HIS A 242 5.15 -10.84 21.03
C HIS A 242 5.89 -11.47 19.86
N LYS A 243 5.14 -11.94 18.86
CA LYS A 243 5.69 -12.66 17.72
C LYS A 243 6.67 -11.81 16.93
N GLY A 244 6.32 -10.57 16.60
CA GLY A 244 7.19 -9.67 15.84
C GLY A 244 8.52 -9.40 16.56
N GLN A 245 8.54 -9.28 17.88
CA GLN A 245 9.79 -9.15 18.63
C GLN A 245 10.68 -10.38 18.46
N GLN A 246 10.09 -11.57 18.51
CA GLN A 246 10.81 -12.84 18.37
C GLN A 246 11.38 -13.01 16.97
N GLU A 247 10.59 -12.66 15.95
CA GLU A 247 10.98 -12.69 14.53
C GLU A 247 12.13 -11.71 14.25
N ILE A 248 12.03 -10.45 14.71
CA ILE A 248 13.12 -9.48 14.53
C ILE A 248 14.41 -9.97 15.22
N ALA A 249 14.30 -10.51 16.43
CA ALA A 249 15.47 -11.08 17.10
C ALA A 249 16.05 -12.28 16.37
N ALA A 250 15.22 -13.12 15.74
CA ALA A 250 15.66 -14.24 14.92
C ALA A 250 16.39 -13.75 13.65
N MET A 251 15.84 -12.79 12.95
CA MET A 251 16.50 -12.15 11.79
C MET A 251 17.86 -11.55 12.18
N MET A 252 17.93 -10.85 13.32
CA MET A 252 19.21 -10.28 13.79
C MET A 252 20.25 -11.38 14.10
N ARG A 253 19.85 -12.49 14.73
CA ARG A 253 20.74 -13.64 14.98
C ARG A 253 21.26 -14.27 13.69
N GLU A 254 20.41 -14.39 12.69
CA GLU A 254 20.79 -14.90 11.37
C GLU A 254 21.85 -14.01 10.71
N TRP A 255 21.63 -12.71 10.70
CA TRP A 255 22.54 -11.74 10.07
C TRP A 255 23.86 -11.57 10.82
N VAL A 256 23.88 -11.74 12.14
CA VAL A 256 25.11 -11.64 12.95
C VAL A 256 25.89 -12.94 13.02
N ALA A 257 25.35 -14.03 12.48
CA ALA A 257 25.98 -15.35 12.57
C ALA A 257 27.40 -15.34 11.99
N GLY A 258 28.38 -15.76 12.77
CA GLY A 258 29.80 -15.77 12.41
C GLY A 258 30.50 -14.42 12.55
N SER A 259 29.85 -13.37 13.01
CA SER A 259 30.48 -12.09 13.34
C SER A 259 31.52 -12.26 14.44
N LYS A 260 32.65 -11.55 14.26
CA LYS A 260 33.70 -11.43 15.28
C LYS A 260 33.65 -10.07 15.99
N CYS A 261 32.72 -9.22 15.60
CA CYS A 261 32.60 -7.86 16.11
C CYS A 261 31.61 -7.76 17.27
N VAL A 262 30.64 -8.68 17.36
CA VAL A 262 29.70 -8.78 18.49
C VAL A 262 30.35 -9.55 19.62
N LEU A 263 30.35 -8.98 20.82
CA LEU A 263 30.95 -9.55 22.03
C LEU A 263 30.03 -10.61 22.63
N GLN A 264 30.60 -11.70 23.06
CA GLN A 264 29.88 -12.73 23.83
C GLN A 264 29.89 -12.34 25.31
N ARG A 265 28.74 -11.95 25.85
CA ARG A 265 28.63 -11.53 27.25
C ARG A 265 29.17 -12.55 28.24
N GLU A 266 28.97 -13.82 27.99
CA GLU A 266 29.49 -14.90 28.82
C GLU A 266 31.01 -14.86 28.92
N ASN A 267 31.70 -14.68 27.81
CA ASN A 267 33.16 -14.65 27.76
C ASN A 267 33.72 -13.36 28.36
N GLU A 268 33.06 -12.22 28.11
CA GLU A 268 33.55 -10.92 28.50
C GLU A 268 33.27 -10.58 29.99
N LEU A 269 32.12 -10.98 30.52
CA LEU A 269 31.66 -10.51 31.84
C LEU A 269 31.44 -11.63 32.85
N TYR A 270 31.16 -12.88 32.45
CA TYR A 270 30.80 -13.93 33.39
C TYR A 270 31.96 -14.89 33.69
N ASN A 271 32.79 -15.19 32.70
CA ASN A 271 33.89 -16.15 32.80
C ASN A 271 35.23 -15.47 33.23
N GLN A 272 35.20 -14.18 33.57
CA GLN A 272 36.37 -13.42 33.99
C GLN A 272 36.17 -12.81 35.36
N VAL A 273 37.26 -12.62 36.12
CA VAL A 273 37.24 -11.94 37.43
C VAL A 273 37.51 -10.46 37.21
N HIS A 274 36.52 -9.64 37.43
CA HIS A 274 36.57 -8.19 37.32
C HIS A 274 36.92 -7.55 38.65
N LYS A 275 37.96 -6.73 38.69
CA LYS A 275 38.38 -5.94 39.86
C LYS A 275 38.22 -4.43 39.60
N GLU A 276 37.89 -4.05 38.41
CA GLU A 276 37.71 -2.68 37.96
C GLU A 276 36.47 -2.07 38.62
N LYS A 277 36.57 -0.81 39.05
CA LYS A 277 35.43 -0.01 39.51
C LYS A 277 34.62 0.60 38.38
N ILE A 278 35.27 0.78 37.23
CA ILE A 278 34.68 1.38 36.03
C ILE A 278 35.11 0.48 34.85
N PHE A 279 34.13 -0.10 34.17
CA PHE A 279 34.36 -0.92 33.00
C PHE A 279 34.69 -0.03 31.79
N GLU A 280 35.61 -0.47 30.92
CA GLU A 280 35.95 0.17 29.69
C GLU A 280 34.75 0.19 28.72
N HIS A 281 34.09 -0.94 28.60
CA HIS A 281 32.86 -1.07 27.82
C HIS A 281 31.62 -1.01 28.68
N LYS A 282 30.55 -0.36 28.19
CA LYS A 282 29.27 -0.30 28.90
C LYS A 282 28.66 -1.70 29.05
N VAL A 283 28.33 -2.10 30.26
CA VAL A 283 27.67 -3.40 30.54
C VAL A 283 26.34 -3.54 29.82
N GLN A 284 25.66 -2.42 29.50
CA GLN A 284 24.49 -2.40 28.65
C GLN A 284 24.63 -1.34 27.55
N PRO A 285 24.50 -1.71 26.26
CA PRO A 285 24.45 -0.74 25.15
C PRO A 285 23.25 0.20 25.25
N TYR A 286 23.24 1.27 24.46
CA TYR A 286 22.13 2.20 24.36
C TYR A 286 20.85 1.52 23.83
N TYR A 287 19.68 2.09 24.12
CA TYR A 287 18.38 1.56 23.71
C TYR A 287 18.26 1.37 22.18
N SER A 288 18.80 2.32 21.41
CA SER A 288 18.81 2.23 19.95
C SER A 288 19.63 1.05 19.39
N LEU A 289 20.46 0.43 20.21
CA LEU A 289 21.23 -0.78 19.87
C LEU A 289 20.56 -2.05 20.44
N ARG A 290 20.33 -2.10 21.77
CA ARG A 290 19.86 -3.31 22.42
C ARG A 290 18.34 -3.55 22.39
N CYS A 291 17.54 -2.48 22.17
CA CYS A 291 16.09 -2.61 22.16
C CYS A 291 15.51 -2.70 20.73
N VAL A 292 16.33 -3.01 19.73
CA VAL A 292 15.89 -3.15 18.34
C VAL A 292 14.74 -4.16 18.21
N PRO A 293 14.78 -5.37 18.80
CA PRO A 293 13.66 -6.31 18.72
C PRO A 293 12.36 -5.74 19.26
N GLN A 294 12.42 -4.99 20.39
CA GLN A 294 11.25 -4.38 21.03
C GLN A 294 10.70 -3.17 20.25
N ILE A 295 11.54 -2.49 19.46
CA ILE A 295 11.16 -1.32 18.66
C ILE A 295 10.60 -1.74 17.30
N LEU A 296 11.27 -2.68 16.63
CA LEU A 296 10.88 -3.13 15.29
C LEU A 296 9.82 -4.23 15.31
N GLY A 297 9.70 -4.98 16.42
CA GLY A 297 8.71 -6.04 16.57
C GLY A 297 7.27 -5.59 16.36
N PRO A 298 6.79 -4.52 17.02
CA PRO A 298 5.45 -3.98 16.76
C PRO A 298 5.23 -3.53 15.31
N ILE A 299 6.29 -3.03 14.65
CA ILE A 299 6.23 -2.66 13.23
C ILE A 299 6.05 -3.91 12.36
N TYR A 300 6.79 -4.97 12.64
CA TYR A 300 6.65 -6.26 11.95
C TYR A 300 5.21 -6.80 12.07
N ASP A 301 4.66 -6.83 13.29
CA ASP A 301 3.30 -7.31 13.53
C ASP A 301 2.28 -6.45 12.77
N GLU A 302 2.45 -5.12 12.76
CA GLU A 302 1.57 -4.20 12.05
C GLU A 302 1.64 -4.37 10.52
N LEU A 303 2.83 -4.59 9.94
CA LEU A 303 2.96 -4.86 8.51
C LEU A 303 2.25 -6.17 8.11
N LYS A 304 2.23 -7.18 9.01
CA LYS A 304 1.47 -8.42 8.76
C LYS A 304 -0.04 -8.21 8.82
N ASN A 305 -0.52 -7.39 9.76
CA ASN A 305 -1.94 -7.02 9.83
C ASN A 305 -2.36 -6.22 8.59
N ALA A 306 -1.57 -5.24 8.18
CA ALA A 306 -1.84 -4.45 6.98
C ALA A 306 -1.85 -5.32 5.70
N GLU A 307 -0.95 -6.30 5.60
CA GLU A 307 -0.93 -7.28 4.51
C GLU A 307 -2.25 -8.06 4.46
N GLU A 308 -2.73 -8.59 5.58
CA GLU A 308 -3.97 -9.33 5.66
C GLU A 308 -5.18 -8.49 5.21
N VAL A 309 -5.30 -7.27 5.73
CA VAL A 309 -6.41 -6.36 5.38
C VAL A 309 -6.38 -5.98 3.92
N LEU A 310 -5.22 -5.59 3.38
CA LEU A 310 -5.10 -5.17 1.98
C LEU A 310 -5.32 -6.33 1.00
N ILE A 311 -4.87 -7.54 1.34
CA ILE A 311 -5.12 -8.74 0.51
C ILE A 311 -6.59 -9.15 0.56
N ASN A 312 -7.25 -9.03 1.70
CA ASN A 312 -8.69 -9.24 1.80
C ASN A 312 -9.45 -8.21 0.95
N GLU A 313 -9.07 -6.93 1.04
CA GLU A 313 -9.75 -5.87 0.30
C GLU A 313 -9.59 -6.00 -1.21
N ILE A 314 -8.39 -6.27 -1.73
CA ILE A 314 -8.18 -6.43 -3.18
C ILE A 314 -8.93 -7.63 -3.76
N ASN A 315 -9.18 -8.65 -2.95
CA ASN A 315 -9.90 -9.87 -3.32
C ASN A 315 -11.42 -9.78 -3.04
N SER A 316 -11.93 -8.58 -2.79
CA SER A 316 -13.33 -8.34 -2.45
C SER A 316 -14.11 -7.63 -3.58
N ALA A 317 -15.43 -7.86 -3.61
CA ALA A 317 -16.35 -7.03 -4.37
C ALA A 317 -16.69 -5.80 -3.53
N CYS A 318 -16.08 -4.66 -3.86
CA CYS A 318 -16.14 -3.42 -3.09
C CYS A 318 -16.95 -2.31 -3.79
N ASP A 319 -17.99 -2.67 -4.53
CA ASP A 319 -18.96 -1.73 -5.12
C ASP A 319 -20.37 -1.87 -4.51
N ASN A 320 -21.34 -1.15 -5.04
CA ASN A 320 -22.74 -1.16 -4.60
C ASN A 320 -23.69 -0.74 -5.75
N PRO A 321 -24.79 -1.51 -5.94
CA PRO A 321 -25.20 -2.74 -5.27
C PRO A 321 -24.38 -3.96 -5.69
N ILE A 322 -24.38 -5.00 -4.86
CA ILE A 322 -23.78 -6.30 -5.19
C ILE A 322 -24.76 -7.10 -6.03
N ILE A 323 -24.33 -7.57 -7.18
CA ILE A 323 -25.09 -8.42 -8.10
C ILE A 323 -24.75 -9.87 -7.78
N ASP A 324 -25.72 -10.64 -7.30
CA ASP A 324 -25.46 -12.00 -6.83
C ASP A 324 -26.27 -13.06 -7.60
N PRO A 325 -25.68 -13.65 -8.66
CA PRO A 325 -26.34 -14.73 -9.41
C PRO A 325 -26.59 -15.97 -8.56
N ASP A 326 -25.74 -16.28 -7.58
CA ASP A 326 -25.84 -17.49 -6.77
C ASP A 326 -27.13 -17.50 -5.91
N THR A 327 -27.47 -16.35 -5.33
CA THR A 327 -28.69 -16.17 -4.53
C THR A 327 -29.86 -15.61 -5.34
N GLN A 328 -29.67 -15.39 -6.66
CA GLN A 328 -30.68 -14.80 -7.56
C GLN A 328 -31.23 -13.46 -7.04
N ASN A 329 -30.34 -12.60 -6.51
CA ASN A 329 -30.76 -11.35 -5.90
C ASN A 329 -29.70 -10.23 -6.09
N ILE A 330 -30.10 -8.98 -5.82
CA ILE A 330 -29.25 -7.81 -5.80
C ILE A 330 -29.33 -7.16 -4.42
N TYR A 331 -28.16 -6.94 -3.82
CA TYR A 331 -28.05 -6.43 -2.44
C TYR A 331 -27.47 -5.02 -2.42
N HIS A 332 -28.17 -4.12 -1.73
CA HIS A 332 -27.73 -2.76 -1.51
C HIS A 332 -27.00 -2.66 -0.18
N GLY A 333 -25.79 -2.08 -0.19
CA GLY A 333 -24.94 -2.00 1.01
C GLY A 333 -23.86 -0.94 0.87
N GLY A 334 -22.82 -1.08 1.68
CA GLY A 334 -21.74 -0.09 1.81
C GLY A 334 -20.35 -0.68 1.57
N ASN A 335 -20.19 -1.71 0.73
CA ASN A 335 -18.88 -2.33 0.48
C ASN A 335 -17.85 -1.38 -0.15
N PHE A 336 -18.29 -0.23 -0.64
CA PHE A 336 -17.44 0.85 -1.13
C PHE A 336 -16.81 1.68 0.00
N HIS A 337 -17.16 1.44 1.26
CA HIS A 337 -16.67 2.23 2.39
C HIS A 337 -15.22 1.85 2.73
N GLY A 338 -14.33 2.84 2.76
CA GLY A 338 -12.89 2.62 2.83
C GLY A 338 -12.29 2.47 4.23
N ASP A 339 -13.09 2.27 5.28
CA ASP A 339 -12.62 2.30 6.68
C ASP A 339 -11.55 1.25 6.99
N TYR A 340 -11.65 0.05 6.44
CA TYR A 340 -10.61 -0.97 6.64
C TYR A 340 -9.25 -0.49 6.16
N VAL A 341 -9.18 -0.01 4.93
CA VAL A 341 -7.92 0.45 4.32
C VAL A 341 -7.42 1.72 4.98
N SER A 342 -8.29 2.69 5.24
CA SER A 342 -7.87 3.97 5.83
C SER A 342 -7.32 3.81 7.25
N PHE A 343 -7.92 2.93 8.06
CA PHE A 343 -7.43 2.63 9.40
C PHE A 343 -6.06 1.95 9.37
N GLU A 344 -5.88 0.96 8.50
CA GLU A 344 -4.58 0.31 8.33
C GLU A 344 -3.50 1.27 7.82
N MET A 345 -3.83 2.18 6.91
CA MET A 345 -2.86 3.17 6.40
C MET A 345 -2.45 4.18 7.46
N ASP A 346 -3.33 4.56 8.37
CA ASP A 346 -2.96 5.39 9.52
C ASP A 346 -2.00 4.67 10.48
N LYS A 347 -2.23 3.39 10.75
CA LYS A 347 -1.31 2.56 11.55
C LYS A 347 0.04 2.39 10.83
N LEU A 348 0.03 2.17 9.52
CA LEU A 348 1.25 2.06 8.71
C LEU A 348 2.08 3.36 8.74
N LYS A 349 1.46 4.55 8.68
CA LYS A 349 2.17 5.83 8.82
C LYS A 349 2.90 5.93 10.17
N ILE A 350 2.23 5.52 11.25
CA ILE A 350 2.82 5.50 12.60
C ILE A 350 3.99 4.52 12.66
N ALA A 351 3.84 3.33 12.10
CA ALA A 351 4.87 2.29 12.05
C ALA A 351 6.12 2.77 11.30
N VAL A 352 5.96 3.33 10.10
CA VAL A 352 7.07 3.88 9.29
C VAL A 352 7.74 5.06 10.00
N THR A 353 6.97 5.95 10.63
CA THR A 353 7.53 7.05 11.42
C THR A 353 8.39 6.52 12.57
N LYS A 354 7.95 5.48 13.27
CA LYS A 354 8.73 4.87 14.36
C LYS A 354 10.03 4.25 13.85
N LEU A 355 10.03 3.69 12.66
CA LEU A 355 11.21 3.15 11.99
C LEU A 355 12.23 4.28 11.69
N THR A 356 11.78 5.42 11.15
CA THR A 356 12.66 6.56 10.88
C THR A 356 13.28 7.11 12.17
N MET A 357 12.52 7.16 13.27
CA MET A 357 13.02 7.60 14.59
C MET A 357 14.15 6.69 15.11
N LEU A 358 14.04 5.37 14.93
CA LEU A 358 15.12 4.45 15.31
C LEU A 358 16.37 4.72 14.47
N SER A 359 16.23 4.80 13.16
CA SER A 359 17.34 5.04 12.23
C SER A 359 18.05 6.36 12.53
N GLU A 360 17.30 7.43 12.83
CA GLU A 360 17.86 8.74 13.20
C GLU A 360 18.63 8.66 14.53
N ARG A 361 18.14 7.91 15.54
CA ARG A 361 18.88 7.71 16.80
C ARG A 361 20.13 6.87 16.61
N GLN A 362 20.12 5.88 15.73
CA GLN A 362 21.31 5.10 15.39
C GLN A 362 22.35 5.95 14.66
N LEU A 363 21.93 6.80 13.71
CA LEU A 363 22.81 7.74 13.04
C LEU A 363 23.44 8.73 14.02
N ASN A 364 22.63 9.28 14.94
CA ASN A 364 23.12 10.15 16.02
C ASN A 364 24.18 9.46 16.89
N TYR A 365 24.00 8.17 17.21
CA TYR A 365 24.99 7.39 17.95
C TYR A 365 26.34 7.35 17.21
N LEU A 366 26.34 7.09 15.90
CA LEU A 366 27.59 7.04 15.10
C LEU A 366 28.30 8.39 15.04
N PHE A 367 27.58 9.50 15.05
CA PHE A 367 28.10 10.83 14.82
C PHE A 367 28.63 11.51 16.09
N HIS A 368 28.32 10.97 17.27
CA HIS A 368 28.74 11.53 18.56
C HIS A 368 29.88 10.74 19.18
N ASP A 369 31.11 11.20 18.97
CA ASP A 369 32.35 10.63 19.52
C ASP A 369 32.31 10.42 21.04
N ARG A 370 31.76 11.39 21.78
CA ARG A 370 31.61 11.29 23.25
C ARG A 370 30.58 10.26 23.71
N ILE A 371 29.69 9.83 22.82
CA ILE A 371 28.65 8.82 23.12
C ILE A 371 29.15 7.44 22.71
N ASN A 372 29.66 7.29 21.51
CA ASN A 372 30.12 6.00 20.99
C ASN A 372 31.55 5.63 21.47
N GLY A 373 32.43 6.62 21.62
CA GLY A 373 33.82 6.40 22.04
C GLY A 373 34.70 5.65 21.02
N ILE A 374 34.18 5.44 19.80
CA ILE A 374 34.79 4.56 18.78
C ILE A 374 35.14 5.37 17.52
N LEU A 375 34.23 6.22 17.07
CA LEU A 375 34.33 6.97 15.82
C LEU A 375 34.63 8.45 16.09
N PRO A 376 35.37 9.12 15.21
CA PRO A 376 35.57 10.58 15.32
C PRO A 376 34.22 11.32 15.10
N PRO A 377 34.10 12.60 15.54
CA PRO A 377 32.88 13.40 15.38
C PRO A 377 32.39 13.35 13.93
N PHE A 378 31.12 13.03 13.71
CA PHE A 378 30.49 12.91 12.40
C PHE A 378 31.22 11.96 11.41
N VAL A 379 31.93 10.96 11.94
CA VAL A 379 32.78 10.04 11.16
C VAL A 379 33.79 10.82 10.28
N ASN A 380 34.33 11.91 10.83
CA ASN A 380 35.26 12.78 10.11
C ASN A 380 36.66 12.19 10.14
N LEU A 381 37.12 11.63 9.03
CA LEU A 381 38.46 11.07 8.85
C LEU A 381 39.47 12.10 8.33
N GLY A 382 39.07 13.36 8.13
CA GLY A 382 39.90 14.45 7.73
C GLY A 382 40.41 15.30 8.91
N VAL A 383 40.82 16.54 8.63
CA VAL A 383 41.29 17.49 9.65
C VAL A 383 40.08 18.11 10.35
N LEU A 384 39.97 17.89 11.66
CA LEU A 384 38.88 18.46 12.47
C LEU A 384 38.94 19.99 12.44
N GLY A 385 37.79 20.63 12.25
CA GLY A 385 37.70 22.09 12.08
C GLY A 385 37.83 22.58 10.63
N LEU A 386 38.52 21.82 9.77
CA LEU A 386 38.56 22.06 8.33
C LEU A 386 37.52 21.22 7.56
N ASN A 387 37.33 19.97 7.99
CA ASN A 387 36.39 19.03 7.40
C ASN A 387 35.24 18.77 8.38
N TYR A 388 34.06 18.54 7.84
CA TYR A 388 32.82 18.33 8.62
C TYR A 388 32.31 16.90 8.59
N GLY A 389 32.99 15.98 7.90
CA GLY A 389 32.59 14.59 7.75
C GLY A 389 31.17 14.46 7.17
N LEU A 390 30.31 13.65 7.82
CA LEU A 390 28.93 13.38 7.40
C LEU A 390 27.87 14.21 8.16
N GLN A 391 28.26 15.34 8.78
CA GLN A 391 27.35 16.14 9.62
C GLN A 391 26.03 16.49 8.92
N ALA A 392 26.07 16.89 7.66
CA ALA A 392 24.89 17.29 6.90
C ALA A 392 23.88 16.14 6.69
N SER A 393 24.34 14.89 6.69
CA SER A 393 23.45 13.71 6.61
C SER A 393 22.53 13.60 7.83
N GLN A 394 22.98 14.05 9.01
CA GLN A 394 22.16 14.11 10.21
C GLN A 394 21.02 15.12 10.06
N PHE A 395 21.30 16.28 9.46
CA PHE A 395 20.27 17.29 9.22
C PHE A 395 19.16 16.76 8.30
N THR A 396 19.54 16.07 7.22
CA THR A 396 18.58 15.42 6.32
C THR A 396 17.76 14.38 7.06
N ALA A 397 18.39 13.50 7.83
CA ALA A 397 17.68 12.46 8.59
C ALA A 397 16.70 13.05 9.61
N THR A 398 17.12 14.09 10.35
CA THR A 398 16.26 14.76 11.34
C THR A 398 15.10 15.49 10.66
N SER A 399 15.35 16.19 9.54
CA SER A 399 14.32 16.90 8.78
C SER A 399 13.27 15.92 8.22
N THR A 400 13.70 14.83 7.61
CA THR A 400 12.81 13.79 7.09
C THR A 400 11.99 13.12 8.22
N THR A 401 12.63 12.86 9.37
CA THR A 401 11.92 12.30 10.53
C THR A 401 10.85 13.27 11.05
N ALA A 402 11.14 14.57 11.11
CA ALA A 402 10.19 15.60 11.54
C ALA A 402 8.99 15.69 10.57
N GLU A 403 9.22 15.58 9.26
CA GLU A 403 8.15 15.50 8.27
C GLU A 403 7.28 14.24 8.48
N CYS A 404 7.89 13.07 8.63
CA CYS A 404 7.16 11.83 8.94
C CYS A 404 6.31 11.94 10.21
N GLN A 405 6.84 12.58 11.28
CA GLN A 405 6.09 12.83 12.50
C GLN A 405 4.85 13.71 12.27
N THR A 406 4.96 14.71 11.42
CA THR A 406 3.83 15.58 11.05
C THR A 406 2.79 14.80 10.24
N LEU A 407 3.23 13.99 9.25
CA LEU A 407 2.36 13.21 8.39
C LEU A 407 1.72 12.00 9.09
N SER A 408 2.25 11.58 10.25
CA SER A 408 1.70 10.45 11.03
C SER A 408 0.41 10.78 11.80
N ASN A 409 -0.09 12.02 11.75
CA ASN A 409 -1.37 12.36 12.34
C ASN A 409 -2.48 11.49 11.74
N PRO A 410 -3.34 10.86 12.57
CA PRO A 410 -4.42 10.01 12.07
C PRO A 410 -5.42 10.81 11.24
N MET A 411 -5.72 10.33 10.03
CA MET A 411 -6.73 10.93 9.14
C MET A 411 -8.05 10.14 9.17
N TYR A 412 -8.03 8.90 9.63
CA TYR A 412 -9.20 8.03 9.76
C TYR A 412 -10.35 8.68 10.54
N VAL A 413 -10.04 9.39 11.63
CA VAL A 413 -11.03 10.09 12.46
C VAL A 413 -11.57 11.38 11.85
N HIS A 414 -11.06 11.80 10.69
CA HIS A 414 -11.51 12.97 9.94
C HIS A 414 -12.39 12.62 8.74
N SER A 415 -12.66 11.34 8.49
CA SER A 415 -13.64 10.91 7.50
C SER A 415 -15.02 11.40 7.91
N ILE A 416 -15.73 12.04 6.98
CA ILE A 416 -17.08 12.59 7.22
C ILE A 416 -18.06 11.69 6.46
N PRO A 417 -18.72 10.73 7.15
CA PRO A 417 -19.84 10.02 6.55
C PRO A 417 -21.03 10.99 6.41
N ASN A 418 -21.65 10.98 5.25
CA ASN A 418 -22.90 11.73 5.02
C ASN A 418 -24.09 10.95 5.56
#